data_b3fe0dc20554b9d777b26b58d56fb8d6
#
_entry.id   b3fe0dc20554b9d777b26b58d56fb8d6
#
_cell.length_a   1.000
_cell.length_b   1.000
_cell.length_c   1.000
_cell.angle_alpha   90.00
_cell.angle_beta   90.00
_cell.angle_gamma   90.00
#
_symmetry.space_group_name_H-M   'P 1'
#
loop_
_entity.id
_entity.type
_entity.pdbx_description
1 polymer ?
#
loop_
_entity_poly.entity_id
_entity_poly.type
_entity_poly.pdbx_seq_one_letter_code
_entity_poly.pdbx_strand_id
1 'polypeptide(L)'
;MTGIPSIDEQKFLVTLQECLQPDNEKRTAAEAVYQEIPDEQKTILLMSTLRNTALDTPLRAFSAVLLRRLFQTQFETFWPKYSPDQQMALKKELLTRITQLDDDENIRKKICYIVAELARNLMDENDQSQWPEVMEFLFQSANSSHNVLKQSSLVIFEAFPGIFGNQAEQLTQIIHQIFLNCLNDQDTEVRYTAATAFAAYLKHNCDNTQLLNAYRDCLPCLISTITHSLANTDDDNVLKALVDIAENAPKYLRPAVDDIFNLCLQAMQEKDKFEESRRHLALEVLITLAETASGMVRKVAKKYMNRLVPQLLEMMVDLEDDPEWSTKDTIEEEEDDSNAVVGESSLDRLACALGGKTVLTYILNTVQTMLQNPDWRYRHAGLMALSATGEGCHKEMSVILDDLVNGILVFLKDSHPRVRYAACNALGQMSTDFQGTFQKKFHTKVIPGLLSILDDHDNPRTQAHGGAALVNFSEDCPPRLLIEHLPQIIEKL
;
A
#
# COMPACT_ATOMS: atom_id res chain seq x y z
N MET A 1 16.52 -50.37 5.09
CA MET A 1 16.82 -49.25 5.96
C MET A 1 18.18 -48.72 5.63
N THR A 2 18.28 -47.87 4.62
CA THR A 2 19.52 -47.15 4.29
C THR A 2 19.53 -45.90 5.17
N GLY A 3 20.43 -45.91 6.18
CA GLY A 3 20.57 -44.82 7.11
C GLY A 3 20.95 -43.51 6.39
N ILE A 4 20.06 -42.54 6.39
CA ILE A 4 20.38 -41.17 6.05
C ILE A 4 21.35 -40.67 7.12
N PRO A 5 22.55 -40.15 6.77
CA PRO A 5 23.47 -39.62 7.76
C PRO A 5 22.79 -38.48 8.52
N SER A 6 22.61 -38.65 9.82
CA SER A 6 22.12 -37.58 10.68
C SER A 6 23.18 -36.50 10.74
N ILE A 7 22.88 -35.30 10.29
CA ILE A 7 23.72 -34.13 10.57
C ILE A 7 23.68 -33.91 12.08
N ASP A 8 24.89 -33.75 12.66
CA ASP A 8 25.02 -33.38 14.06
C ASP A 8 24.35 -32.01 14.30
N GLU A 9 23.56 -31.94 15.36
CA GLU A 9 22.82 -30.71 15.75
C GLU A 9 23.77 -29.49 15.84
N GLN A 10 24.98 -29.70 16.32
CA GLN A 10 25.99 -28.65 16.43
C GLN A 10 26.46 -28.14 15.06
N LYS A 11 26.65 -29.03 14.11
CA LYS A 11 27.00 -28.67 12.72
C LYS A 11 25.86 -27.90 12.05
N PHE A 12 24.62 -28.27 12.30
CA PHE A 12 23.46 -27.56 11.80
C PHE A 12 23.38 -26.13 12.37
N LEU A 13 23.62 -25.95 13.67
CA LEU A 13 23.64 -24.62 14.30
C LEU A 13 24.71 -23.72 13.68
N VAL A 14 25.91 -24.26 13.42
CA VAL A 14 26.97 -23.52 12.73
C VAL A 14 26.51 -23.10 11.32
N THR A 15 25.91 -24.01 10.56
CA THR A 15 25.36 -23.69 9.23
C THR A 15 24.34 -22.54 9.30
N LEU A 16 23.40 -22.58 10.27
CA LEU A 16 22.43 -21.49 10.43
C LEU A 16 23.08 -20.16 10.82
N GLN A 17 24.13 -20.19 11.68
CA GLN A 17 24.89 -18.99 12.06
C GLN A 17 25.61 -18.39 10.87
N GLU A 18 26.20 -19.23 9.99
CA GLU A 18 26.87 -18.79 8.76
C GLU A 18 25.87 -18.20 7.75
N CYS A 19 24.64 -18.73 7.66
CA CYS A 19 23.57 -18.14 6.85
C CYS A 19 23.18 -16.72 7.28
N LEU A 20 23.42 -16.35 8.53
CA LEU A 20 23.12 -15.00 9.08
C LEU A 20 24.30 -14.02 8.92
N GLN A 21 25.46 -14.46 8.43
CA GLN A 21 26.62 -13.59 8.28
C GLN A 21 26.45 -12.60 7.11
N PRO A 22 27.01 -11.39 7.21
CA PRO A 22 26.98 -10.42 6.11
C PRO A 22 27.88 -10.82 4.92
N ASP A 23 28.79 -11.75 5.09
CA ASP A 23 29.70 -12.27 4.07
C ASP A 23 28.94 -13.13 3.05
N ASN A 24 28.84 -12.65 1.81
CA ASN A 24 28.10 -13.32 0.75
C ASN A 24 28.63 -14.71 0.40
N GLU A 25 29.96 -14.91 0.40
CA GLU A 25 30.56 -16.21 0.03
C GLU A 25 30.25 -17.27 1.08
N LYS A 26 30.42 -16.93 2.37
CA LYS A 26 30.09 -17.82 3.49
C LYS A 26 28.60 -18.13 3.53
N ARG A 27 27.76 -17.11 3.35
CA ARG A 27 26.30 -17.29 3.34
C ARG A 27 25.88 -18.24 2.22
N THR A 28 26.34 -18.03 0.98
CA THR A 28 26.00 -18.90 -0.16
C THR A 28 26.48 -20.34 0.05
N ALA A 29 27.66 -20.54 0.62
CA ALA A 29 28.17 -21.87 0.94
C ALA A 29 27.34 -22.57 2.02
N ALA A 30 26.94 -21.84 3.07
CA ALA A 30 26.07 -22.35 4.13
C ALA A 30 24.65 -22.68 3.64
N GLU A 31 24.08 -21.83 2.79
CA GLU A 31 22.79 -22.07 2.15
C GLU A 31 22.82 -23.34 1.28
N ALA A 32 23.91 -23.58 0.54
CA ALA A 32 24.08 -24.82 -0.22
C ALA A 32 24.08 -26.06 0.68
N VAL A 33 24.83 -26.01 1.80
CA VAL A 33 24.83 -27.09 2.80
C VAL A 33 23.45 -27.30 3.40
N TYR A 34 22.73 -26.21 3.72
CA TYR A 34 21.36 -26.29 4.23
C TYR A 34 20.42 -26.95 3.22
N GLN A 35 20.53 -26.64 1.94
CA GLN A 35 19.68 -27.21 0.89
C GLN A 35 19.84 -28.73 0.74
N GLU A 36 21.03 -29.27 0.96
CA GLU A 36 21.31 -30.71 0.87
C GLU A 36 20.69 -31.54 2.00
N ILE A 37 20.26 -30.91 3.11
CA ILE A 37 19.66 -31.60 4.23
C ILE A 37 18.25 -32.07 3.82
N PRO A 38 17.85 -33.33 4.10
CA PRO A 38 16.48 -33.79 3.88
C PRO A 38 15.45 -32.98 4.67
N ASP A 39 14.32 -32.69 4.07
CA ASP A 39 13.30 -31.78 4.66
C ASP A 39 12.74 -32.32 5.98
N GLU A 40 12.62 -33.64 6.15
CA GLU A 40 12.23 -34.25 7.42
C GLU A 40 13.26 -33.97 8.55
N GLN A 41 14.55 -33.96 8.21
CA GLN A 41 15.59 -33.62 9.17
C GLN A 41 15.64 -32.13 9.44
N LYS A 42 15.48 -31.28 8.40
CA LYS A 42 15.37 -29.82 8.59
C LYS A 42 14.29 -29.48 9.61
N THR A 43 13.11 -30.06 9.48
CA THR A 43 11.99 -29.81 10.40
C THR A 43 12.36 -30.12 11.85
N ILE A 44 12.97 -31.29 12.10
CA ILE A 44 13.37 -31.73 13.45
C ILE A 44 14.45 -30.77 14.02
N LEU A 45 15.47 -30.46 13.23
CA LEU A 45 16.58 -29.60 13.64
C LEU A 45 16.15 -28.15 13.87
N LEU A 46 15.28 -27.63 13.00
CA LEU A 46 14.70 -26.29 13.16
C LEU A 46 13.82 -26.19 14.42
N MET A 47 13.02 -27.20 14.69
CA MET A 47 12.22 -27.29 15.92
C MET A 47 13.12 -27.41 17.17
N SER A 48 14.21 -28.18 17.11
CA SER A 48 15.20 -28.27 18.19
C SER A 48 15.84 -26.91 18.46
N THR A 49 16.28 -26.20 17.41
CA THR A 49 16.86 -24.85 17.52
C THR A 49 15.85 -23.87 18.10
N LEU A 50 14.61 -23.87 17.63
CA LEU A 50 13.53 -23.02 18.11
C LEU A 50 13.22 -23.27 19.61
N ARG A 51 13.31 -24.51 20.05
CA ARG A 51 13.07 -24.94 21.43
C ARG A 51 14.17 -24.48 22.41
N ASN A 52 15.39 -24.37 21.94
CA ASN A 52 16.54 -24.12 22.79
C ASN A 52 16.62 -22.65 23.21
N THR A 53 16.11 -22.33 24.40
CA THR A 53 16.12 -20.98 24.97
C THR A 53 17.50 -20.46 25.35
N ALA A 54 18.54 -21.32 25.35
CA ALA A 54 19.93 -20.89 25.57
C ALA A 54 20.57 -20.28 24.31
N LEU A 55 19.94 -20.44 23.14
CA LEU A 55 20.39 -19.82 21.89
C LEU A 55 19.86 -18.37 21.80
N ASP A 56 20.60 -17.56 21.05
CA ASP A 56 20.25 -16.17 20.80
C ASP A 56 18.93 -16.03 20.00
N THR A 57 18.18 -14.98 20.28
CA THR A 57 16.90 -14.69 19.65
C THR A 57 16.96 -14.60 18.11
N PRO A 58 17.97 -13.96 17.48
CA PRO A 58 18.08 -13.94 16.02
C PRO A 58 18.16 -15.32 15.38
N LEU A 59 18.93 -16.25 15.95
CA LEU A 59 19.06 -17.61 15.42
C LEU A 59 17.77 -18.42 15.55
N ARG A 60 17.09 -18.29 16.70
CA ARG A 60 15.78 -18.90 16.94
C ARG A 60 14.72 -18.32 16.01
N ALA A 61 14.71 -16.99 15.82
CA ALA A 61 13.81 -16.31 14.92
C ALA A 61 14.02 -16.73 13.46
N PHE A 62 15.27 -16.86 13.04
CA PHE A 62 15.61 -17.35 11.70
C PHE A 62 15.15 -18.79 11.48
N SER A 63 15.34 -19.66 12.48
CA SER A 63 14.83 -21.04 12.43
C SER A 63 13.31 -21.09 12.26
N ALA A 64 12.57 -20.20 12.92
CA ALA A 64 11.11 -20.09 12.76
C ALA A 64 10.72 -19.66 11.33
N VAL A 65 11.46 -18.71 10.74
CA VAL A 65 11.24 -18.28 9.35
C VAL A 65 11.50 -19.43 8.36
N LEU A 66 12.59 -20.15 8.53
CA LEU A 66 12.94 -21.29 7.68
C LEU A 66 11.92 -22.43 7.82
N LEU A 67 11.44 -22.70 9.03
CA LEU A 67 10.42 -23.74 9.26
C LEU A 67 9.08 -23.36 8.60
N ARG A 68 8.66 -22.10 8.70
CA ARG A 68 7.47 -21.60 7.99
C ARG A 68 7.63 -21.76 6.47
N ARG A 69 8.79 -21.33 5.93
CA ARG A 69 9.10 -21.46 4.50
C ARG A 69 9.07 -22.91 4.04
N LEU A 70 9.58 -23.83 4.85
CA LEU A 70 9.57 -25.26 4.56
C LEU A 70 8.13 -25.79 4.44
N PHE A 71 7.23 -25.37 5.35
CA PHE A 71 5.81 -25.71 5.27
C PHE A 71 5.12 -25.10 4.03
N GLN A 72 5.50 -23.89 3.64
CA GLN A 72 4.94 -23.25 2.45
C GLN A 72 5.34 -23.95 1.15
N THR A 73 6.58 -24.43 1.05
CA THR A 73 7.15 -24.82 -0.24
C THR A 73 7.33 -26.33 -0.42
N GLN A 74 7.44 -27.10 0.67
CA GLN A 74 7.82 -28.50 0.63
C GLN A 74 6.89 -29.42 1.41
N PHE A 75 5.75 -28.93 1.92
CA PHE A 75 4.85 -29.66 2.80
C PHE A 75 4.45 -31.02 2.22
N GLU A 76 4.00 -31.07 0.98
CA GLU A 76 3.55 -32.26 0.26
C GLU A 76 4.65 -33.34 0.16
N THR A 77 5.93 -32.96 0.18
CA THR A 77 7.06 -33.85 -0.02
C THR A 77 7.51 -34.54 1.26
N PHE A 78 7.38 -33.91 2.41
CA PHE A 78 7.92 -34.44 3.67
C PHE A 78 6.83 -34.81 4.68
N TRP A 79 5.70 -34.11 4.73
CA TRP A 79 4.66 -34.33 5.73
C TRP A 79 4.10 -35.75 5.71
N PRO A 80 3.83 -36.39 4.55
CA PRO A 80 3.35 -37.77 4.48
C PRO A 80 4.35 -38.83 4.95
N LYS A 81 5.63 -38.46 5.06
CA LYS A 81 6.68 -39.35 5.53
C LYS A 81 6.74 -39.47 7.06
N TYR A 82 6.10 -38.52 7.78
CA TYR A 82 5.96 -38.63 9.22
C TYR A 82 4.88 -39.62 9.60
N SER A 83 5.15 -40.41 10.63
CA SER A 83 4.09 -41.24 11.23
C SER A 83 3.01 -40.37 11.88
N PRO A 84 1.78 -40.85 12.04
CA PRO A 84 0.71 -40.11 12.72
C PRO A 84 1.11 -39.62 14.10
N ASP A 85 1.90 -40.38 14.85
CA ASP A 85 2.39 -39.98 16.18
C ASP A 85 3.38 -38.81 16.10
N GLN A 86 4.26 -38.77 15.08
CA GLN A 86 5.19 -37.67 14.83
C GLN A 86 4.45 -36.40 14.42
N GLN A 87 3.46 -36.52 13.53
CA GLN A 87 2.60 -35.42 13.13
C GLN A 87 1.85 -34.82 14.33
N MET A 88 1.27 -35.69 15.17
CA MET A 88 0.57 -35.27 16.38
C MET A 88 1.50 -34.61 17.40
N ALA A 89 2.73 -35.15 17.58
CA ALA A 89 3.73 -34.58 18.47
C ALA A 89 4.14 -33.17 18.03
N LEU A 90 4.36 -32.95 16.71
CA LEU A 90 4.72 -31.65 16.17
C LEU A 90 3.58 -30.64 16.33
N LYS A 91 2.34 -31.01 16.00
CA LYS A 91 1.14 -30.18 16.19
C LYS A 91 1.00 -29.74 17.65
N LYS A 92 1.11 -30.70 18.57
CA LYS A 92 1.02 -30.44 20.03
C LYS A 92 2.15 -29.54 20.53
N GLU A 93 3.38 -29.77 20.06
CA GLU A 93 4.54 -28.98 20.46
C GLU A 93 4.38 -27.51 20.06
N LEU A 94 3.95 -27.23 18.81
CA LEU A 94 3.74 -25.86 18.33
C LEU A 94 2.71 -25.10 19.20
N LEU A 95 1.56 -25.71 19.49
CA LEU A 95 0.53 -25.09 20.36
C LEU A 95 1.05 -24.91 21.80
N THR A 96 1.78 -25.89 22.35
CA THR A 96 2.35 -25.81 23.69
C THR A 96 3.36 -24.66 23.78
N ARG A 97 4.15 -24.44 22.74
CA ARG A 97 5.12 -23.32 22.68
C ARG A 97 4.46 -21.95 22.78
N ILE A 98 3.32 -21.76 22.11
CA ILE A 98 2.59 -20.48 22.19
C ILE A 98 2.09 -20.24 23.62
N THR A 99 1.72 -21.30 24.36
CA THR A 99 1.23 -21.18 25.73
C THR A 99 2.34 -20.93 26.78
N GLN A 100 3.61 -21.10 26.41
CA GLN A 100 4.74 -20.79 27.27
C GLN A 100 4.98 -19.27 27.32
N LEU A 101 4.51 -18.63 28.39
CA LEU A 101 4.49 -17.18 28.54
C LEU A 101 5.88 -16.56 28.72
N ASP A 102 6.88 -17.36 29.08
CA ASP A 102 8.27 -16.92 29.30
C ASP A 102 9.09 -16.77 28.02
N ASP A 103 8.54 -17.12 26.86
CA ASP A 103 9.25 -17.00 25.59
C ASP A 103 9.18 -15.57 25.02
N ASP A 104 10.19 -15.20 24.23
CA ASP A 104 10.26 -13.91 23.53
C ASP A 104 9.03 -13.70 22.65
N GLU A 105 8.47 -12.50 22.69
CA GLU A 105 7.25 -12.14 21.94
C GLU A 105 7.44 -12.31 20.42
N ASN A 106 8.57 -11.91 19.89
CA ASN A 106 8.87 -12.06 18.46
C ASN A 106 8.93 -13.54 18.05
N ILE A 107 9.52 -14.39 18.89
CA ILE A 107 9.56 -15.84 18.68
C ILE A 107 8.14 -16.41 18.70
N ARG A 108 7.33 -16.03 19.67
CA ARG A 108 5.94 -16.47 19.79
C ARG A 108 5.12 -16.08 18.58
N LYS A 109 5.24 -14.82 18.11
CA LYS A 109 4.58 -14.34 16.90
C LYS A 109 4.98 -15.16 15.66
N LYS A 110 6.26 -15.50 15.52
CA LYS A 110 6.73 -16.37 14.42
C LYS A 110 6.18 -17.79 14.53
N ILE A 111 6.03 -18.33 15.75
CA ILE A 111 5.40 -19.65 15.94
C ILE A 111 3.92 -19.59 15.54
N CYS A 112 3.20 -18.49 15.84
CA CYS A 112 1.82 -18.31 15.38
C CYS A 112 1.72 -18.35 13.84
N TYR A 113 2.66 -17.76 13.13
CA TYR A 113 2.71 -17.86 11.66
C TYR A 113 3.01 -19.28 11.17
N ILE A 114 3.84 -20.06 11.89
CA ILE A 114 4.07 -21.47 11.58
C ILE A 114 2.77 -22.29 11.78
N VAL A 115 2.06 -22.04 12.88
CA VAL A 115 0.78 -22.70 13.17
C VAL A 115 -0.26 -22.38 12.10
N ALA A 116 -0.38 -21.12 11.70
CA ALA A 116 -1.28 -20.71 10.63
C ALA A 116 -0.96 -21.40 9.30
N GLU A 117 0.32 -21.51 8.96
CA GLU A 117 0.76 -22.17 7.73
C GLU A 117 0.50 -23.69 7.76
N LEU A 118 0.81 -24.34 8.89
CA LEU A 118 0.50 -25.75 9.06
C LEU A 118 -1.01 -26.02 9.01
N ALA A 119 -1.81 -25.16 9.66
CA ALA A 119 -3.26 -25.28 9.63
C ALA A 119 -3.81 -25.13 8.21
N ARG A 120 -3.26 -24.21 7.40
CA ARG A 120 -3.63 -24.02 5.99
C ARG A 120 -3.35 -25.27 5.17
N ASN A 121 -2.18 -25.87 5.31
CA ASN A 121 -1.80 -27.09 4.61
C ASN A 121 -2.60 -28.34 5.06
N LEU A 122 -3.22 -28.27 6.22
CA LEU A 122 -4.07 -29.34 6.77
C LEU A 122 -5.58 -29.11 6.53
N MET A 123 -5.95 -28.21 5.65
CA MET A 123 -7.30 -28.14 5.10
C MET A 123 -7.43 -29.15 3.96
N ASP A 124 -8.53 -29.90 3.94
CA ASP A 124 -8.82 -30.82 2.85
C ASP A 124 -9.58 -30.14 1.69
N GLU A 125 -9.86 -30.90 0.63
CA GLU A 125 -10.57 -30.42 -0.57
C GLU A 125 -12.01 -29.93 -0.28
N ASN A 126 -12.57 -30.23 0.89
CA ASN A 126 -13.89 -29.79 1.32
C ASN A 126 -13.83 -28.67 2.37
N ASP A 127 -12.70 -27.99 2.48
CA ASP A 127 -12.44 -26.97 3.51
C ASP A 127 -12.67 -27.49 4.94
N GLN A 128 -12.37 -28.77 5.21
CA GLN A 128 -12.42 -29.34 6.53
C GLN A 128 -11.01 -29.42 7.13
N SER A 129 -10.85 -28.85 8.33
CA SER A 129 -9.57 -28.91 9.05
C SER A 129 -9.26 -30.32 9.55
N GLN A 130 -8.04 -30.79 9.22
CA GLN A 130 -7.47 -32.03 9.77
C GLN A 130 -6.67 -31.76 11.07
N TRP A 131 -6.87 -30.60 11.66
CA TRP A 131 -6.26 -30.20 12.94
C TRP A 131 -7.29 -29.52 13.87
N PRO A 132 -8.28 -30.26 14.38
CA PRO A 132 -9.34 -29.68 15.22
C PRO A 132 -8.83 -29.02 16.49
N GLU A 133 -7.70 -29.47 17.05
CA GLU A 133 -7.11 -28.92 18.26
C GLU A 133 -6.65 -27.47 18.09
N VAL A 134 -6.34 -27.02 16.88
CA VAL A 134 -6.01 -25.61 16.63
C VAL A 134 -7.22 -24.71 16.82
N MET A 135 -8.40 -25.15 16.44
CA MET A 135 -9.64 -24.38 16.65
C MET A 135 -9.98 -24.26 18.14
N GLU A 136 -9.86 -25.37 18.88
CA GLU A 136 -10.05 -25.36 20.33
C GLU A 136 -9.06 -24.40 21.00
N PHE A 137 -7.78 -24.47 20.61
CA PHE A 137 -6.73 -23.54 21.07
C PHE A 137 -7.11 -22.09 20.80
N LEU A 138 -7.58 -21.74 19.58
CA LEU A 138 -7.96 -20.38 19.22
C LEU A 138 -9.08 -19.85 20.10
N PHE A 139 -10.14 -20.62 20.31
CA PHE A 139 -11.27 -20.20 21.15
C PHE A 139 -10.88 -20.06 22.62
N GLN A 140 -10.09 -20.97 23.17
CA GLN A 140 -9.62 -20.90 24.54
C GLN A 140 -8.68 -19.70 24.73
N SER A 141 -7.76 -19.47 23.80
CA SER A 141 -6.78 -18.40 23.87
C SER A 141 -7.42 -17.02 23.69
N ALA A 142 -8.35 -16.86 22.77
CA ALA A 142 -9.07 -15.60 22.56
C ALA A 142 -9.91 -15.17 23.77
N ASN A 143 -10.38 -16.14 24.58
CA ASN A 143 -11.14 -15.89 25.81
C ASN A 143 -10.29 -15.97 27.09
N SER A 144 -8.97 -16.08 26.97
CA SER A 144 -8.05 -16.16 28.09
C SER A 144 -8.00 -14.85 28.88
N SER A 145 -7.66 -14.94 30.18
CA SER A 145 -7.26 -13.79 30.98
C SER A 145 -5.86 -13.27 30.65
N HIS A 146 -5.06 -14.00 29.89
CA HIS A 146 -3.71 -13.65 29.50
C HIS A 146 -3.72 -12.95 28.12
N ASN A 147 -3.38 -11.67 28.09
CA ASN A 147 -3.37 -10.85 26.86
C ASN A 147 -2.48 -11.45 25.76
N VAL A 148 -1.34 -12.02 26.15
CA VAL A 148 -0.40 -12.70 25.25
C VAL A 148 -1.06 -13.85 24.46
N LEU A 149 -1.97 -14.60 25.09
CA LEU A 149 -2.70 -15.69 24.43
C LEU A 149 -3.78 -15.15 23.49
N LYS A 150 -4.49 -14.07 23.91
CA LYS A 150 -5.43 -13.38 23.03
C LYS A 150 -4.73 -12.89 21.76
N GLN A 151 -3.61 -12.18 21.92
CA GLN A 151 -2.80 -11.72 20.78
C GLN A 151 -2.34 -12.88 19.90
N SER A 152 -1.87 -13.98 20.49
CA SER A 152 -1.42 -15.16 19.72
C SER A 152 -2.54 -15.76 18.88
N SER A 153 -3.75 -15.87 19.42
CA SER A 153 -4.90 -16.36 18.64
C SER A 153 -5.25 -15.40 17.50
N LEU A 154 -5.22 -14.09 17.76
CA LEU A 154 -5.51 -13.06 16.75
C LEU A 154 -4.45 -13.03 15.64
N VAL A 155 -3.17 -13.22 15.95
CA VAL A 155 -2.10 -13.34 14.94
C VAL A 155 -2.31 -14.56 14.03
N ILE A 156 -2.80 -15.69 14.58
CA ILE A 156 -3.13 -16.86 13.76
C ILE A 156 -4.33 -16.56 12.87
N PHE A 157 -5.37 -15.88 13.39
CA PHE A 157 -6.52 -15.42 12.60
C PHE A 157 -6.11 -14.49 11.46
N GLU A 158 -5.23 -13.53 11.73
CA GLU A 158 -4.71 -12.60 10.73
C GLU A 158 -3.97 -13.35 9.62
N ALA A 159 -3.10 -14.27 10.00
CA ALA A 159 -2.29 -15.04 9.06
C ALA A 159 -3.10 -16.06 8.23
N PHE A 160 -4.18 -16.61 8.80
CA PHE A 160 -5.08 -17.55 8.12
C PHE A 160 -6.55 -17.30 8.48
N PRO A 161 -7.22 -16.30 7.89
CA PRO A 161 -8.62 -15.97 8.17
C PRO A 161 -9.60 -17.11 7.84
N GLY A 162 -9.25 -17.99 6.90
CA GLY A 162 -10.04 -19.16 6.48
C GLY A 162 -9.90 -20.40 7.38
N ILE A 163 -9.27 -20.29 8.56
CA ILE A 163 -8.96 -21.43 9.44
C ILE A 163 -10.17 -22.27 9.86
N PHE A 164 -11.37 -21.69 9.85
CA PHE A 164 -12.61 -22.42 10.20
C PHE A 164 -13.23 -23.19 9.03
N GLY A 165 -12.76 -22.95 7.82
CA GLY A 165 -13.23 -23.64 6.62
C GLY A 165 -14.75 -23.71 6.51
N ASN A 166 -15.27 -24.90 6.24
CA ASN A 166 -16.71 -25.15 6.10
C ASN A 166 -17.56 -24.99 7.39
N GLN A 167 -16.92 -24.82 8.55
CA GLN A 167 -17.59 -24.57 9.82
C GLN A 167 -17.81 -23.07 10.10
N ALA A 168 -17.23 -22.18 9.29
CA ALA A 168 -17.24 -20.74 9.52
C ALA A 168 -18.65 -20.15 9.69
N GLU A 169 -19.62 -20.60 8.89
CA GLU A 169 -21.01 -20.14 8.99
C GLU A 169 -21.65 -20.51 10.33
N GLN A 170 -21.41 -21.73 10.82
CA GLN A 170 -21.95 -22.21 12.10
C GLN A 170 -21.29 -21.49 13.30
N LEU A 171 -20.05 -21.06 13.13
CA LEU A 171 -19.25 -20.39 14.15
C LEU A 171 -19.37 -18.85 14.11
N THR A 172 -20.14 -18.29 13.17
CA THR A 172 -20.24 -16.82 12.95
C THR A 172 -20.49 -16.06 14.26
N GLN A 173 -21.38 -16.50 15.12
CA GLN A 173 -21.68 -15.82 16.38
C GLN A 173 -20.51 -15.87 17.38
N ILE A 174 -19.78 -16.98 17.43
CA ILE A 174 -18.63 -17.15 18.32
C ILE A 174 -17.48 -16.27 17.83
N ILE A 175 -17.18 -16.28 16.55
CA ILE A 175 -16.14 -15.47 15.92
C ILE A 175 -16.46 -13.98 16.11
N HIS A 176 -17.72 -13.58 15.87
CA HIS A 176 -18.19 -12.23 16.10
C HIS A 176 -17.94 -11.76 17.55
N GLN A 177 -18.32 -12.59 18.52
CA GLN A 177 -18.12 -12.25 19.94
C GLN A 177 -16.63 -12.11 20.30
N ILE A 178 -15.78 -12.95 19.71
CA ILE A 178 -14.32 -12.84 19.91
C ILE A 178 -13.82 -11.49 19.40
N PHE A 179 -14.14 -11.10 18.14
CA PHE A 179 -13.70 -9.82 17.60
C PHE A 179 -14.26 -8.64 18.40
N LEU A 180 -15.54 -8.69 18.76
CA LEU A 180 -16.17 -7.62 19.55
C LEU A 180 -15.49 -7.45 20.91
N ASN A 181 -15.21 -8.57 21.60
CA ASN A 181 -14.54 -8.55 22.90
C ASN A 181 -13.09 -8.05 22.77
N CYS A 182 -12.33 -8.54 21.79
CA CYS A 182 -10.92 -8.15 21.60
C CYS A 182 -10.77 -6.71 21.11
N LEU A 183 -11.65 -6.21 20.26
CA LEU A 183 -11.67 -4.79 19.84
C LEU A 183 -12.05 -3.83 20.98
N ASN A 184 -12.71 -4.33 22.03
CA ASN A 184 -13.06 -3.58 23.24
C ASN A 184 -12.20 -3.96 24.46
N ASP A 185 -11.11 -4.71 24.25
CA ASP A 185 -10.24 -5.13 25.36
C ASP A 185 -9.61 -3.92 26.06
N GLN A 186 -9.32 -4.07 27.35
CA GLN A 186 -8.63 -3.04 28.13
C GLN A 186 -7.18 -2.87 27.66
N ASP A 187 -6.55 -3.95 27.24
CA ASP A 187 -5.20 -3.97 26.71
C ASP A 187 -5.15 -3.41 25.29
N THR A 188 -4.28 -2.42 25.08
CA THR A 188 -4.15 -1.70 23.82
C THR A 188 -3.61 -2.58 22.70
N GLU A 189 -2.62 -3.42 23.01
CA GLU A 189 -2.00 -4.32 22.03
C GLU A 189 -2.97 -5.41 21.55
N VAL A 190 -3.85 -5.89 22.46
CA VAL A 190 -4.94 -6.80 22.08
C VAL A 190 -5.89 -6.13 21.11
N ARG A 191 -6.27 -4.85 21.36
CA ARG A 191 -7.14 -4.10 20.44
C ARG A 191 -6.49 -3.92 19.06
N TYR A 192 -5.19 -3.58 19.01
CA TYR A 192 -4.47 -3.36 17.76
C TYR A 192 -4.36 -4.65 16.94
N THR A 193 -3.95 -5.74 17.60
CA THR A 193 -3.91 -7.07 16.95
C THR A 193 -5.31 -7.53 16.51
N ALA A 194 -6.36 -7.20 17.27
CA ALA A 194 -7.72 -7.49 16.87
C ALA A 194 -8.16 -6.70 15.63
N ALA A 195 -7.74 -5.45 15.49
CA ALA A 195 -8.06 -4.63 14.32
C ALA A 195 -7.42 -5.18 13.03
N THR A 196 -6.15 -5.59 13.08
CA THR A 196 -5.47 -6.22 11.91
C THR A 196 -6.06 -7.58 11.57
N ALA A 197 -6.31 -8.42 12.57
CA ALA A 197 -6.95 -9.72 12.38
C ALA A 197 -8.36 -9.60 11.81
N PHE A 198 -9.13 -8.61 12.30
CA PHE A 198 -10.48 -8.36 11.82
C PHE A 198 -10.49 -7.83 10.37
N ALA A 199 -9.54 -6.97 10.01
CA ALA A 199 -9.38 -6.52 8.63
C ALA A 199 -9.09 -7.69 7.68
N ALA A 200 -8.17 -8.58 8.07
CA ALA A 200 -7.87 -9.79 7.31
C ALA A 200 -9.09 -10.71 7.15
N TYR A 201 -9.91 -10.83 8.21
CA TYR A 201 -11.15 -11.60 8.18
C TYR A 201 -12.20 -10.97 7.27
N LEU A 202 -12.40 -9.64 7.30
CA LEU A 202 -13.30 -8.93 6.39
C LEU A 202 -12.85 -9.06 4.93
N LYS A 203 -11.55 -8.95 4.67
CA LYS A 203 -10.95 -9.14 3.34
C LYS A 203 -11.23 -10.54 2.80
N HIS A 204 -11.02 -11.58 3.61
CA HIS A 204 -11.28 -12.97 3.23
C HIS A 204 -12.74 -13.22 2.90
N ASN A 205 -13.66 -12.50 3.53
CA ASN A 205 -15.11 -12.66 3.38
C ASN A 205 -15.78 -11.51 2.62
N CYS A 206 -15.05 -10.75 1.83
CA CYS A 206 -15.51 -9.52 1.19
C CYS A 206 -16.76 -9.69 0.31
N ASP A 207 -16.94 -10.85 -0.29
CA ASP A 207 -18.11 -11.19 -1.13
C ASP A 207 -19.35 -11.59 -0.33
N ASN A 208 -19.20 -11.93 0.96
CA ASN A 208 -20.31 -12.37 1.81
C ASN A 208 -20.98 -11.19 2.52
N THR A 209 -21.92 -10.55 1.83
CA THR A 209 -22.63 -9.36 2.37
C THR A 209 -23.42 -9.68 3.66
N GLN A 210 -23.93 -10.89 3.84
CA GLN A 210 -24.68 -11.28 5.05
C GLN A 210 -23.74 -11.33 6.25
N LEU A 211 -22.57 -11.94 6.08
CA LEU A 211 -21.55 -12.02 7.10
C LEU A 211 -21.04 -10.61 7.45
N LEU A 212 -20.70 -9.78 6.46
CA LEU A 212 -20.27 -8.41 6.72
C LEU A 212 -21.31 -7.59 7.51
N ASN A 213 -22.60 -7.82 7.25
CA ASN A 213 -23.66 -7.15 8.02
C ASN A 213 -23.79 -7.69 9.45
N ALA A 214 -23.50 -8.97 9.70
CA ALA A 214 -23.51 -9.55 11.04
C ALA A 214 -22.44 -8.96 11.97
N TYR A 215 -21.35 -8.41 11.41
CA TYR A 215 -20.25 -7.79 12.17
C TYR A 215 -20.31 -6.25 12.23
N ARG A 216 -21.47 -5.64 11.89
CA ARG A 216 -21.62 -4.16 11.84
C ARG A 216 -21.35 -3.46 13.14
N ASP A 217 -21.67 -4.06 14.26
CA ASP A 217 -21.45 -3.51 15.60
C ASP A 217 -19.98 -3.51 16.04
N CYS A 218 -19.10 -4.25 15.34
CA CYS A 218 -17.66 -4.14 15.52
C CYS A 218 -17.08 -2.85 14.92
N LEU A 219 -17.77 -2.20 13.97
CA LEU A 219 -17.24 -1.03 13.25
C LEU A 219 -16.91 0.16 14.16
N PRO A 220 -17.76 0.59 15.12
CA PRO A 220 -17.42 1.69 16.03
C PRO A 220 -16.16 1.39 16.86
N CYS A 221 -16.02 0.14 17.33
CA CYS A 221 -14.86 -0.31 18.10
C CYS A 221 -13.60 -0.30 17.25
N LEU A 222 -13.68 -0.75 16.00
CA LEU A 222 -12.59 -0.70 15.04
C LEU A 222 -12.13 0.75 14.79
N ILE A 223 -13.05 1.67 14.48
CA ILE A 223 -12.72 3.09 14.25
C ILE A 223 -12.11 3.72 15.51
N SER A 224 -12.64 3.41 16.69
CA SER A 224 -12.06 3.87 17.97
C SER A 224 -10.63 3.36 18.15
N THR A 225 -10.37 2.09 17.83
CA THR A 225 -9.04 1.47 17.91
C THR A 225 -8.06 2.12 16.94
N ILE A 226 -8.47 2.37 15.70
CA ILE A 226 -7.66 3.06 14.68
C ILE A 226 -7.33 4.49 15.13
N THR A 227 -8.32 5.22 15.62
CA THR A 227 -8.13 6.58 16.15
C THR A 227 -7.14 6.60 17.32
N HIS A 228 -7.25 5.62 18.23
CA HIS A 228 -6.35 5.50 19.35
C HIS A 228 -4.92 5.12 18.92
N SER A 229 -4.78 4.19 17.99
CA SER A 229 -3.47 3.80 17.43
C SER A 229 -2.78 4.98 16.78
N LEU A 230 -3.49 5.72 15.91
CA LEU A 230 -2.95 6.90 15.25
C LEU A 230 -2.44 7.97 16.22
N ALA A 231 -3.09 8.10 17.39
CA ALA A 231 -2.73 9.10 18.39
C ALA A 231 -1.57 8.69 19.31
N ASN A 232 -1.33 7.39 19.53
CA ASN A 232 -0.52 6.88 20.65
C ASN A 232 0.62 5.92 20.27
N THR A 233 0.76 5.53 19.01
CA THR A 233 1.83 4.63 18.56
C THR A 233 2.39 5.07 17.21
N ASP A 234 3.64 4.69 16.95
CA ASP A 234 4.29 4.86 15.64
C ASP A 234 4.13 3.62 14.74
N ASP A 235 3.39 2.59 15.19
CA ASP A 235 3.09 1.42 14.37
C ASP A 235 1.93 1.72 13.39
N ASP A 236 2.19 1.56 12.11
CA ASP A 236 1.26 1.83 11.02
C ASP A 236 0.34 0.64 10.69
N ASN A 237 0.52 -0.53 11.32
CA ASN A 237 -0.20 -1.74 10.95
C ASN A 237 -1.72 -1.59 11.05
N VAL A 238 -2.20 -0.88 12.08
CA VAL A 238 -3.65 -0.64 12.27
C VAL A 238 -4.22 0.30 11.20
N LEU A 239 -3.44 1.30 10.76
CA LEU A 239 -3.84 2.19 9.67
C LEU A 239 -3.81 1.47 8.31
N LYS A 240 -2.80 0.62 8.08
CA LYS A 240 -2.76 -0.28 6.90
C LYS A 240 -3.95 -1.22 6.85
N ALA A 241 -4.40 -1.73 8.00
CA ALA A 241 -5.61 -2.54 8.09
C ALA A 241 -6.85 -1.78 7.61
N LEU A 242 -6.94 -0.47 7.85
CA LEU A 242 -8.03 0.36 7.30
C LEU A 242 -7.94 0.50 5.78
N VAL A 243 -6.73 0.63 5.22
CA VAL A 243 -6.52 0.60 3.75
C VAL A 243 -6.99 -0.72 3.17
N ASP A 244 -6.61 -1.84 3.78
CA ASP A 244 -7.06 -3.19 3.35
C ASP A 244 -8.59 -3.33 3.33
N ILE A 245 -9.28 -2.80 4.34
CA ILE A 245 -10.76 -2.81 4.37
C ILE A 245 -11.34 -1.88 3.30
N ALA A 246 -10.75 -0.70 3.11
CA ALA A 246 -11.16 0.25 2.08
C ALA A 246 -11.03 -0.34 0.67
N GLU A 247 -9.99 -1.12 0.44
CA GLU A 247 -9.74 -1.81 -0.84
C GLU A 247 -10.71 -2.97 -1.07
N ASN A 248 -10.86 -3.87 -0.10
CA ASN A 248 -11.51 -5.16 -0.31
C ASN A 248 -12.97 -5.20 0.16
N ALA A 249 -13.33 -4.45 1.21
CA ALA A 249 -14.66 -4.44 1.80
C ALA A 249 -15.21 -3.01 2.05
N PRO A 250 -15.13 -2.07 1.08
CA PRO A 250 -15.44 -0.65 1.31
C PRO A 250 -16.88 -0.41 1.76
N LYS A 251 -17.82 -1.26 1.36
CA LYS A 251 -19.24 -1.16 1.79
C LYS A 251 -19.41 -1.38 3.29
N TYR A 252 -18.49 -2.09 3.94
CA TYR A 252 -18.49 -2.27 5.38
C TYR A 252 -18.26 -0.92 6.10
N LEU A 253 -17.42 -0.06 5.55
CA LEU A 253 -17.06 1.25 6.12
C LEU A 253 -18.15 2.34 5.94
N ARG A 254 -19.22 2.07 5.18
CA ARG A 254 -20.25 3.08 4.85
C ARG A 254 -20.81 3.85 6.05
N PRO A 255 -21.13 3.24 7.21
CA PRO A 255 -21.67 4.00 8.36
C PRO A 255 -20.66 4.93 9.01
N ALA A 256 -19.37 4.67 8.86
CA ALA A 256 -18.27 5.42 9.47
C ALA A 256 -17.51 6.32 8.46
N VAL A 257 -18.04 6.51 7.24
CA VAL A 257 -17.33 7.27 6.19
C VAL A 257 -17.01 8.70 6.63
N ASP A 258 -17.90 9.35 7.36
CA ASP A 258 -17.66 10.70 7.89
C ASP A 258 -16.54 10.72 8.93
N ASP A 259 -16.49 9.75 9.84
CA ASP A 259 -15.46 9.63 10.86
C ASP A 259 -14.10 9.36 10.23
N ILE A 260 -14.05 8.46 9.22
CA ILE A 260 -12.84 8.13 8.47
C ILE A 260 -12.30 9.36 7.74
N PHE A 261 -13.17 10.11 7.01
CA PHE A 261 -12.71 11.32 6.32
C PHE A 261 -12.18 12.37 7.29
N ASN A 262 -12.85 12.60 8.43
CA ASN A 262 -12.37 13.55 9.43
C ASN A 262 -11.05 13.13 10.05
N LEU A 263 -10.90 11.84 10.40
CA LEU A 263 -9.68 11.28 10.98
C LEU A 263 -8.49 11.42 10.02
N CYS A 264 -8.65 10.95 8.79
CA CYS A 264 -7.57 10.98 7.80
C CYS A 264 -7.19 12.40 7.39
N LEU A 265 -8.15 13.29 7.16
CA LEU A 265 -7.89 14.70 6.83
C LEU A 265 -7.21 15.44 7.98
N GLN A 266 -7.52 15.10 9.22
CA GLN A 266 -6.83 15.66 10.38
C GLN A 266 -5.39 15.14 10.44
N ALA A 267 -5.17 13.83 10.25
CA ALA A 267 -3.85 13.23 10.25
C ALA A 267 -2.94 13.85 9.17
N MET A 268 -3.46 14.09 7.96
CA MET A 268 -2.72 14.74 6.88
C MET A 268 -2.27 16.17 7.22
N GLN A 269 -3.06 16.90 8.03
CA GLN A 269 -2.78 18.30 8.42
C GLN A 269 -1.74 18.42 9.52
N GLU A 270 -1.62 17.43 10.41
CA GLU A 270 -0.77 17.48 11.59
C GLU A 270 0.70 17.12 11.25
N LYS A 271 1.36 17.98 10.43
CA LYS A 271 2.75 17.78 9.96
C LYS A 271 3.77 17.66 11.09
N ASP A 272 3.56 18.37 12.20
CA ASP A 272 4.46 18.33 13.37
C ASP A 272 4.29 17.08 14.23
N LYS A 273 3.20 16.36 14.07
CA LYS A 273 2.85 15.20 14.90
C LYS A 273 3.10 13.88 14.20
N PHE A 274 2.86 13.82 12.91
CA PHE A 274 2.95 12.59 12.15
C PHE A 274 4.02 12.69 11.08
N GLU A 275 4.81 11.62 10.98
CA GLU A 275 5.76 11.43 9.90
C GLU A 275 5.05 11.41 8.54
N GLU A 276 5.80 11.73 7.50
CA GLU A 276 5.29 11.85 6.14
C GLU A 276 4.63 10.55 5.66
N SER A 277 5.29 9.41 5.86
CA SER A 277 4.79 8.09 5.50
C SER A 277 3.41 7.78 6.10
N ARG A 278 3.20 8.17 7.36
CA ARG A 278 1.91 8.00 8.05
C ARG A 278 0.82 8.90 7.48
N ARG A 279 1.17 10.14 7.12
CA ARG A 279 0.25 11.08 6.47
C ARG A 279 -0.15 10.57 5.08
N HIS A 280 0.79 9.96 4.35
CA HIS A 280 0.53 9.30 3.07
C HIS A 280 -0.40 8.08 3.23
N LEU A 281 -0.23 7.27 4.28
CA LEU A 281 -1.16 6.17 4.57
C LEU A 281 -2.58 6.66 4.88
N ALA A 282 -2.71 7.77 5.62
CA ALA A 282 -4.02 8.36 5.88
C ALA A 282 -4.68 8.87 4.58
N LEU A 283 -3.90 9.47 3.69
CA LEU A 283 -4.37 9.86 2.36
C LEU A 283 -4.79 8.63 1.54
N GLU A 284 -3.97 7.57 1.55
CA GLU A 284 -4.24 6.34 0.81
C GLU A 284 -5.60 5.72 1.18
N VAL A 285 -6.01 5.76 2.45
CA VAL A 285 -7.37 5.34 2.86
C VAL A 285 -8.46 6.10 2.08
N LEU A 286 -8.32 7.42 1.93
CA LEU A 286 -9.33 8.26 1.26
C LEU A 286 -9.36 8.02 -0.26
N ILE A 287 -8.18 7.89 -0.86
CA ILE A 287 -8.05 7.64 -2.30
C ILE A 287 -8.58 6.25 -2.64
N THR A 288 -8.17 5.22 -1.90
CA THR A 288 -8.67 3.86 -2.08
C THR A 288 -10.20 3.78 -1.94
N LEU A 289 -10.79 4.47 -0.95
CA LEU A 289 -12.25 4.57 -0.84
C LEU A 289 -12.90 5.29 -2.03
N ALA A 290 -12.25 6.31 -2.58
CA ALA A 290 -12.76 7.00 -3.77
C ALA A 290 -12.80 6.06 -4.99
N GLU A 291 -11.78 5.23 -5.17
CA GLU A 291 -11.67 4.26 -6.26
C GLU A 291 -12.66 3.10 -6.10
N THR A 292 -12.65 2.45 -4.96
CA THR A 292 -13.41 1.21 -4.71
C THR A 292 -14.89 1.44 -4.42
N ALA A 293 -15.24 2.61 -3.89
CA ALA A 293 -16.60 2.98 -3.49
C ALA A 293 -17.00 4.40 -3.92
N SER A 294 -16.67 4.80 -5.15
CA SER A 294 -16.88 6.15 -5.68
C SER A 294 -18.31 6.69 -5.47
N GLY A 295 -19.33 5.83 -5.60
CA GLY A 295 -20.72 6.21 -5.34
C GLY A 295 -21.01 6.55 -3.87
N MET A 296 -20.26 5.98 -2.93
CA MET A 296 -20.34 6.31 -1.50
C MET A 296 -19.65 7.66 -1.23
N VAL A 297 -18.44 7.84 -1.75
CA VAL A 297 -17.64 9.05 -1.55
C VAL A 297 -18.31 10.27 -2.21
N ARG A 298 -18.89 10.14 -3.41
CA ARG A 298 -19.64 11.23 -4.06
C ARG A 298 -20.79 11.79 -3.19
N LYS A 299 -21.41 11.00 -2.33
CA LYS A 299 -22.49 11.47 -1.44
C LYS A 299 -21.98 12.43 -0.36
N VAL A 300 -20.75 12.26 0.08
CA VAL A 300 -20.11 13.09 1.11
C VAL A 300 -19.13 14.11 0.54
N ALA A 301 -18.86 14.06 -0.79
CA ALA A 301 -17.84 14.87 -1.46
C ALA A 301 -17.97 16.38 -1.17
N LYS A 302 -19.19 16.94 -1.19
CA LYS A 302 -19.42 18.37 -0.89
C LYS A 302 -18.92 18.81 0.49
N LYS A 303 -18.85 17.87 1.43
CA LYS A 303 -18.39 18.14 2.81
C LYS A 303 -16.87 18.13 2.92
N TYR A 304 -16.19 17.35 2.08
CA TYR A 304 -14.78 17.06 2.27
C TYR A 304 -13.86 17.53 1.15
N MET A 305 -14.33 17.65 -0.10
CA MET A 305 -13.47 18.01 -1.23
C MET A 305 -12.84 19.42 -1.09
N ASN A 306 -13.53 20.33 -0.42
CA ASN A 306 -12.99 21.67 -0.11
C ASN A 306 -11.81 21.66 0.89
N ARG A 307 -11.54 20.51 1.53
CA ARG A 307 -10.37 20.29 2.41
C ARG A 307 -9.36 19.36 1.75
N LEU A 308 -9.81 18.26 1.16
CA LEU A 308 -8.94 17.25 0.57
C LEU A 308 -8.17 17.80 -0.65
N VAL A 309 -8.87 18.43 -1.60
CA VAL A 309 -8.22 18.93 -2.83
C VAL A 309 -7.15 19.98 -2.53
N PRO A 310 -7.39 21.02 -1.70
CA PRO A 310 -6.31 21.95 -1.33
C PRO A 310 -5.13 21.31 -0.63
N GLN A 311 -5.33 20.25 0.19
CA GLN A 311 -4.24 19.53 0.83
C GLN A 311 -3.38 18.76 -0.18
N LEU A 312 -3.99 18.11 -1.17
CA LEU A 312 -3.27 17.45 -2.25
C LEU A 312 -2.42 18.43 -3.04
N LEU A 313 -3.00 19.60 -3.38
CA LEU A 313 -2.29 20.64 -4.11
C LEU A 313 -1.16 21.26 -3.27
N GLU A 314 -1.32 21.38 -1.96
CA GLU A 314 -0.27 21.84 -1.04
C GLU A 314 0.87 20.81 -0.92
N MET A 315 0.58 19.51 -1.01
CA MET A 315 1.61 18.47 -1.09
C MET A 315 2.47 18.63 -2.36
N MET A 316 1.85 18.97 -3.49
CA MET A 316 2.54 19.19 -4.77
C MET A 316 3.46 20.42 -4.77
N VAL A 317 3.30 21.33 -3.80
CA VAL A 317 4.17 22.51 -3.61
C VAL A 317 5.48 22.16 -2.89
N ASP A 318 5.55 21.01 -2.24
CA ASP A 318 6.71 20.58 -1.44
C ASP A 318 7.87 20.12 -2.34
N LEU A 319 8.50 21.09 -2.96
CA LEU A 319 9.60 20.91 -3.89
C LEU A 319 10.86 21.61 -3.38
N GLU A 320 11.99 20.92 -3.46
CA GLU A 320 13.29 21.52 -3.16
C GLU A 320 13.71 22.51 -4.25
N ASP A 321 14.36 23.59 -3.84
CA ASP A 321 14.96 24.56 -4.74
C ASP A 321 16.39 24.13 -5.08
N ASP A 322 16.52 23.28 -6.10
CA ASP A 322 17.80 22.81 -6.60
C ASP A 322 18.28 23.70 -7.75
N PRO A 323 19.35 24.49 -7.57
CA PRO A 323 19.89 25.36 -8.61
C PRO A 323 20.40 24.61 -9.84
N GLU A 324 20.78 23.34 -9.70
CA GLU A 324 21.31 22.51 -10.78
C GLU A 324 20.21 21.73 -11.52
N TRP A 325 18.97 21.81 -11.04
CA TRP A 325 17.85 21.04 -11.59
C TRP A 325 17.70 21.18 -13.11
N SER A 326 17.86 22.40 -13.63
CA SER A 326 17.66 22.70 -15.07
C SER A 326 18.80 22.21 -15.98
N THR A 327 19.97 21.91 -15.41
CA THR A 327 21.17 21.49 -16.13
C THR A 327 21.53 20.03 -16.00
N LYS A 328 20.86 19.29 -15.11
CA LYS A 328 21.11 17.85 -14.94
C LYS A 328 20.68 17.06 -16.19
N ASP A 329 21.61 16.30 -16.75
CA ASP A 329 21.37 15.43 -17.92
C ASP A 329 20.56 14.18 -17.59
N THR A 330 20.61 13.72 -16.33
CA THR A 330 19.85 12.58 -15.86
C THR A 330 18.59 13.09 -15.17
N ILE A 331 17.44 12.58 -15.61
CA ILE A 331 16.22 12.60 -14.82
C ILE A 331 16.51 11.65 -13.65
N GLU A 332 17.03 12.20 -12.53
CA GLU A 332 16.85 11.51 -11.26
C GLU A 332 15.33 11.48 -11.09
N GLU A 333 14.76 10.28 -11.16
CA GLU A 333 13.36 10.07 -10.80
C GLU A 333 13.21 10.64 -9.41
N GLU A 334 12.33 11.61 -9.23
CA GLU A 334 11.95 12.07 -7.89
C GLU A 334 11.54 10.81 -7.13
N GLU A 335 11.97 10.67 -5.88
CA GLU A 335 11.61 9.50 -5.08
C GLU A 335 10.09 9.33 -5.16
N ASP A 336 9.63 8.15 -5.55
CA ASP A 336 8.20 7.84 -5.80
C ASP A 336 7.31 8.11 -4.58
N ASP A 337 7.90 8.26 -3.40
CA ASP A 337 7.25 8.53 -2.13
C ASP A 337 7.36 10.00 -1.64
N SER A 338 7.91 10.91 -2.44
CA SER A 338 7.94 12.34 -2.10
C SER A 338 6.51 12.93 -2.00
N ASN A 339 6.32 13.92 -1.13
CA ASN A 339 5.04 14.61 -0.99
C ASN A 339 4.47 15.11 -2.33
N ALA A 340 5.33 15.65 -3.19
CA ALA A 340 4.91 16.19 -4.48
C ALA A 340 4.36 15.10 -5.40
N VAL A 341 5.07 13.97 -5.53
CA VAL A 341 4.67 12.82 -6.38
C VAL A 341 3.42 12.15 -5.82
N VAL A 342 3.35 11.91 -4.51
CA VAL A 342 2.17 11.33 -3.85
C VAL A 342 0.95 12.24 -4.00
N GLY A 343 1.13 13.56 -3.87
CA GLY A 343 0.07 14.55 -4.06
C GLY A 343 -0.50 14.55 -5.48
N GLU A 344 0.37 14.53 -6.50
CA GLU A 344 0.01 14.50 -7.92
C GLU A 344 -0.71 13.20 -8.29
N SER A 345 -0.11 12.06 -7.97
CA SER A 345 -0.70 10.73 -8.23
C SER A 345 -2.06 10.56 -7.55
N SER A 346 -2.19 11.05 -6.30
CA SER A 346 -3.45 10.97 -5.56
C SER A 346 -4.52 11.89 -6.16
N LEU A 347 -4.14 13.06 -6.69
CA LEU A 347 -5.07 13.97 -7.35
C LEU A 347 -5.61 13.37 -8.66
N ASP A 348 -4.76 12.75 -9.46
CA ASP A 348 -5.14 12.03 -10.67
C ASP A 348 -6.12 10.89 -10.35
N ARG A 349 -5.75 9.98 -9.43
CA ARG A 349 -6.59 8.87 -8.97
C ARG A 349 -7.95 9.36 -8.46
N LEU A 350 -7.96 10.44 -7.69
CA LEU A 350 -9.19 11.05 -7.18
C LEU A 350 -10.07 11.60 -8.33
N ALA A 351 -9.47 12.26 -9.30
CA ALA A 351 -10.16 12.80 -10.47
C ALA A 351 -10.77 11.70 -11.33
N CYS A 352 -9.99 10.63 -11.60
CA CYS A 352 -10.46 9.45 -12.34
C CYS A 352 -11.58 8.73 -11.60
N ALA A 353 -11.48 8.55 -10.28
CA ALA A 353 -12.48 7.85 -9.47
C ALA A 353 -13.79 8.60 -9.34
N LEU A 354 -13.76 9.91 -9.09
CA LEU A 354 -14.96 10.71 -8.78
C LEU A 354 -15.52 11.48 -9.97
N GLY A 355 -14.66 11.82 -10.93
CA GLY A 355 -15.02 12.57 -12.14
C GLY A 355 -15.14 14.08 -11.94
N GLY A 356 -15.00 14.84 -13.03
CA GLY A 356 -14.92 16.29 -13.04
C GLY A 356 -16.14 17.00 -12.40
N LYS A 357 -17.34 16.45 -12.51
CA LYS A 357 -18.53 17.01 -11.83
C LYS A 357 -18.35 17.10 -10.31
N THR A 358 -17.55 16.24 -9.74
CA THR A 358 -17.36 16.14 -8.29
C THR A 358 -16.18 16.98 -7.82
N VAL A 359 -15.06 16.98 -8.57
CA VAL A 359 -13.79 17.53 -8.07
C VAL A 359 -13.31 18.78 -8.79
N LEU A 360 -13.62 18.96 -10.08
CA LEU A 360 -13.01 20.01 -10.92
C LEU A 360 -13.20 21.43 -10.36
N THR A 361 -14.37 21.75 -9.81
CA THR A 361 -14.60 23.10 -9.25
C THR A 361 -13.64 23.41 -8.10
N TYR A 362 -13.36 22.43 -7.24
CA TYR A 362 -12.41 22.61 -6.12
C TYR A 362 -10.98 22.73 -6.62
N ILE A 363 -10.60 21.94 -7.64
CA ILE A 363 -9.29 22.00 -8.29
C ILE A 363 -9.08 23.37 -8.90
N LEU A 364 -9.97 23.83 -9.77
CA LEU A 364 -9.85 25.12 -10.47
C LEU A 364 -9.81 26.31 -9.52
N ASN A 365 -10.62 26.32 -8.47
CA ASN A 365 -10.61 27.39 -7.46
C ASN A 365 -9.24 27.51 -6.76
N THR A 366 -8.63 26.38 -6.43
CA THR A 366 -7.30 26.35 -5.78
C THR A 366 -6.21 26.70 -6.78
N VAL A 367 -6.22 26.09 -7.96
CA VAL A 367 -5.24 26.34 -9.04
C VAL A 367 -5.23 27.81 -9.45
N GLN A 368 -6.39 28.45 -9.56
CA GLN A 368 -6.48 29.88 -9.90
C GLN A 368 -5.68 30.75 -8.92
N THR A 369 -5.72 30.43 -7.63
CA THR A 369 -4.96 31.14 -6.61
C THR A 369 -3.46 30.79 -6.70
N MET A 370 -3.13 29.52 -6.94
CA MET A 370 -1.74 29.06 -7.05
C MET A 370 -1.02 29.69 -8.25
N LEU A 371 -1.65 29.79 -9.39
CA LEU A 371 -1.07 30.39 -10.60
C LEU A 371 -0.78 31.89 -10.46
N GLN A 372 -1.35 32.57 -9.49
CA GLN A 372 -1.09 33.98 -9.19
C GLN A 372 -0.04 34.16 -8.08
N ASN A 373 0.46 33.07 -7.48
CA ASN A 373 1.40 33.15 -6.38
C ASN A 373 2.78 33.62 -6.85
N PRO A 374 3.48 34.54 -6.13
CA PRO A 374 4.84 34.95 -6.44
C PRO A 374 5.85 33.79 -6.32
N ASP A 375 5.64 32.82 -5.45
CA ASP A 375 6.47 31.61 -5.35
C ASP A 375 6.22 30.70 -6.55
N TRP A 376 7.30 30.35 -7.23
CA TRP A 376 7.27 29.47 -8.41
C TRP A 376 6.73 28.08 -8.12
N ARG A 377 6.93 27.55 -6.89
CA ARG A 377 6.47 26.23 -6.48
C ARG A 377 4.95 26.10 -6.62
N TYR A 378 4.21 27.11 -6.20
CA TYR A 378 2.74 27.14 -6.35
C TYR A 378 2.32 27.19 -7.81
N ARG A 379 2.99 28.02 -8.64
CA ARG A 379 2.65 28.08 -10.08
C ARG A 379 2.96 26.76 -10.79
N HIS A 380 4.10 26.15 -10.46
CA HIS A 380 4.47 24.81 -10.93
C HIS A 380 3.39 23.78 -10.55
N ALA A 381 3.08 23.65 -9.26
CA ALA A 381 2.10 22.69 -8.74
C ALA A 381 0.70 22.91 -9.36
N GLY A 382 0.29 24.17 -9.57
CA GLY A 382 -0.97 24.49 -10.24
C GLY A 382 -1.04 23.98 -11.69
N LEU A 383 0.06 24.08 -12.45
CA LEU A 383 0.15 23.57 -13.81
C LEU A 383 0.19 22.04 -13.85
N MET A 384 0.96 21.40 -12.95
CA MET A 384 1.00 19.94 -12.83
C MET A 384 -0.37 19.37 -12.43
N ALA A 385 -1.11 20.07 -11.56
CA ALA A 385 -2.47 19.67 -11.19
C ALA A 385 -3.45 19.69 -12.39
N LEU A 386 -3.33 20.69 -13.29
CA LEU A 386 -4.11 20.71 -14.52
C LEU A 386 -3.73 19.56 -15.46
N SER A 387 -2.45 19.22 -15.50
CA SER A 387 -1.93 18.08 -16.25
C SER A 387 -2.52 16.76 -15.74
N ALA A 388 -2.40 16.50 -14.43
CA ALA A 388 -2.82 15.26 -13.80
C ALA A 388 -4.34 15.02 -13.84
N THR A 389 -5.16 16.07 -13.99
CA THR A 389 -6.61 15.94 -13.91
C THR A 389 -7.34 15.89 -15.26
N GLY A 390 -6.61 15.95 -16.37
CA GLY A 390 -7.15 15.97 -17.74
C GLY A 390 -8.00 14.77 -18.07
N GLU A 391 -7.51 13.56 -17.80
CA GLU A 391 -8.22 12.31 -18.06
C GLU A 391 -9.50 12.20 -17.22
N GLY A 392 -9.39 12.29 -15.90
CA GLY A 392 -10.52 12.11 -14.99
C GLY A 392 -11.59 13.20 -15.10
N CYS A 393 -11.22 14.41 -15.52
CA CYS A 393 -12.10 15.55 -15.71
C CYS A 393 -12.39 15.88 -17.18
N HIS A 394 -12.05 15.00 -18.12
CA HIS A 394 -12.07 15.24 -19.57
C HIS A 394 -13.36 15.93 -20.05
N LYS A 395 -14.52 15.44 -19.63
CA LYS A 395 -15.80 15.96 -20.10
C LYS A 395 -16.06 17.41 -19.71
N GLU A 396 -15.77 17.74 -18.47
CA GLU A 396 -16.00 19.07 -17.90
C GLU A 396 -14.91 20.05 -18.38
N MET A 397 -13.66 19.61 -18.44
CA MET A 397 -12.54 20.42 -18.95
C MET A 397 -12.66 20.72 -20.44
N SER A 398 -13.24 19.83 -21.25
CA SER A 398 -13.48 20.06 -22.67
C SER A 398 -14.33 21.32 -22.94
N VAL A 399 -15.23 21.67 -22.00
CA VAL A 399 -16.11 22.85 -22.12
C VAL A 399 -15.34 24.15 -21.95
N ILE A 400 -14.29 24.15 -21.12
CA ILE A 400 -13.46 25.32 -20.79
C ILE A 400 -12.06 25.24 -21.36
N LEU A 401 -11.83 24.36 -22.33
CA LEU A 401 -10.51 24.03 -22.84
C LEU A 401 -9.79 25.25 -23.45
N ASP A 402 -10.52 26.18 -24.07
CA ASP A 402 -9.96 27.45 -24.60
C ASP A 402 -9.32 28.30 -23.51
N ASP A 403 -10.03 28.47 -22.41
CA ASP A 403 -9.57 29.28 -21.28
C ASP A 403 -8.36 28.64 -20.60
N LEU A 404 -8.39 27.31 -20.43
CA LEU A 404 -7.29 26.55 -19.86
C LEU A 404 -6.02 26.67 -20.72
N VAL A 405 -6.11 26.40 -22.01
CA VAL A 405 -4.98 26.47 -22.92
C VAL A 405 -4.39 27.87 -23.00
N ASN A 406 -5.25 28.90 -23.14
CA ASN A 406 -4.78 30.28 -23.15
C ASN A 406 -4.10 30.68 -21.82
N GLY A 407 -4.62 30.18 -20.70
CA GLY A 407 -4.04 30.39 -19.37
C GLY A 407 -2.67 29.73 -19.23
N ILE A 408 -2.51 28.48 -19.67
CA ILE A 408 -1.26 27.72 -19.60
C ILE A 408 -0.18 28.31 -20.50
N LEU A 409 -0.53 28.73 -21.74
CA LEU A 409 0.43 29.32 -22.69
C LEU A 409 1.19 30.53 -22.15
N VAL A 410 0.63 31.27 -21.22
CA VAL A 410 1.28 32.42 -20.56
C VAL A 410 2.53 31.98 -19.80
N PHE A 411 2.47 30.79 -19.17
CA PHE A 411 3.54 30.25 -18.31
C PHE A 411 4.71 29.64 -19.10
N LEU A 412 4.60 29.47 -20.42
CA LEU A 412 5.78 29.19 -21.26
C LEU A 412 6.82 30.31 -21.25
N LYS A 413 6.44 31.50 -20.77
CA LYS A 413 7.32 32.66 -20.60
C LYS A 413 7.58 32.98 -19.12
N ASP A 414 7.27 32.10 -18.21
CA ASP A 414 7.55 32.34 -16.79
C ASP A 414 9.05 32.48 -16.55
N SER A 415 9.41 33.30 -15.56
CA SER A 415 10.81 33.51 -15.19
C SER A 415 11.51 32.26 -14.68
N HIS A 416 10.76 31.33 -14.05
CA HIS A 416 11.32 30.14 -13.45
C HIS A 416 11.28 28.93 -14.41
N PRO A 417 12.40 28.20 -14.62
CA PRO A 417 12.46 27.09 -15.57
C PRO A 417 11.52 25.93 -15.24
N ARG A 418 11.33 25.58 -13.95
CA ARG A 418 10.38 24.55 -13.54
C ARG A 418 8.93 24.91 -13.86
N VAL A 419 8.57 26.19 -13.85
CA VAL A 419 7.21 26.63 -14.25
C VAL A 419 7.02 26.48 -15.76
N ARG A 420 8.03 26.84 -16.57
CA ARG A 420 8.00 26.60 -18.01
C ARG A 420 7.92 25.11 -18.34
N TYR A 421 8.69 24.30 -17.62
CA TYR A 421 8.61 22.83 -17.68
C TYR A 421 7.19 22.32 -17.43
N ALA A 422 6.56 22.74 -16.32
CA ALA A 422 5.20 22.32 -15.96
C ALA A 422 4.15 22.79 -17.00
N ALA A 423 4.35 23.97 -17.62
CA ALA A 423 3.50 24.43 -18.70
C ALA A 423 3.63 23.53 -19.95
N CYS A 424 4.86 23.11 -20.30
CA CYS A 424 5.08 22.12 -21.36
C CYS A 424 4.42 20.78 -21.04
N ASN A 425 4.58 20.30 -19.78
CA ASN A 425 3.95 19.06 -19.32
C ASN A 425 2.42 19.11 -19.48
N ALA A 426 1.78 20.19 -19.00
CA ALA A 426 0.34 20.36 -19.11
C ALA A 426 -0.14 20.40 -20.58
N LEU A 427 0.56 21.07 -21.47
CA LEU A 427 0.22 21.11 -22.89
C LEU A 427 0.45 19.76 -23.58
N GLY A 428 1.52 19.07 -23.24
CA GLY A 428 1.84 17.73 -23.75
C GLY A 428 0.78 16.69 -23.30
N GLN A 429 0.43 16.69 -22.01
CA GLN A 429 -0.59 15.78 -21.49
C GLN A 429 -1.98 16.08 -22.07
N MET A 430 -2.37 17.37 -22.14
CA MET A 430 -3.64 17.76 -22.79
C MET A 430 -3.71 17.38 -24.27
N SER A 431 -2.55 17.30 -24.95
CA SER A 431 -2.52 16.82 -26.33
C SER A 431 -2.96 15.37 -26.47
N THR A 432 -2.67 14.56 -25.47
CA THR A 432 -3.08 13.15 -25.36
C THR A 432 -4.52 13.04 -24.86
N ASP A 433 -4.84 13.69 -23.73
CA ASP A 433 -6.16 13.56 -23.09
C ASP A 433 -7.30 14.11 -23.96
N PHE A 434 -7.07 15.19 -24.72
CA PHE A 434 -8.06 15.82 -25.60
C PHE A 434 -7.77 15.59 -27.08
N GLN A 435 -7.16 14.47 -27.40
CA GLN A 435 -6.71 14.03 -28.73
C GLN A 435 -7.70 14.40 -29.85
N GLY A 436 -7.15 14.85 -30.95
CA GLY A 436 -7.87 15.19 -32.19
C GLY A 436 -8.62 16.54 -32.11
N THR A 437 -9.24 16.89 -30.99
CA THR A 437 -9.86 18.21 -30.80
C THR A 437 -8.81 19.25 -30.46
N PHE A 438 -7.89 18.90 -29.56
CA PHE A 438 -6.81 19.78 -29.10
C PHE A 438 -5.94 20.23 -30.26
N GLN A 439 -5.42 19.32 -31.06
CA GLN A 439 -4.54 19.62 -32.19
C GLN A 439 -5.23 20.50 -33.24
N LYS A 440 -6.47 20.16 -33.64
CA LYS A 440 -7.21 20.94 -34.60
C LYS A 440 -7.49 22.38 -34.19
N LYS A 441 -7.69 22.58 -32.89
CA LYS A 441 -8.11 23.89 -32.38
C LYS A 441 -6.93 24.77 -31.99
N PHE A 442 -5.82 24.17 -31.52
CA PHE A 442 -4.75 24.92 -30.86
C PHE A 442 -3.39 24.88 -31.56
N HIS A 443 -3.23 24.16 -32.73
CA HIS A 443 -1.92 24.05 -33.40
C HIS A 443 -1.25 25.40 -33.67
N THR A 444 -2.02 26.42 -34.00
CA THR A 444 -1.48 27.78 -34.30
C THR A 444 -0.93 28.51 -33.07
N LYS A 445 -1.24 28.07 -31.86
CA LYS A 445 -0.79 28.66 -30.60
C LYS A 445 0.21 27.76 -29.88
N VAL A 446 -0.11 26.47 -29.77
CA VAL A 446 0.66 25.49 -28.98
C VAL A 446 2.00 25.19 -29.66
N ILE A 447 2.00 24.89 -30.98
CA ILE A 447 3.26 24.59 -31.68
C ILE A 447 4.26 25.77 -31.60
N PRO A 448 3.91 27.02 -31.94
CA PRO A 448 4.85 28.12 -31.77
C PRO A 448 5.26 28.36 -30.32
N GLY A 449 4.37 28.14 -29.36
CA GLY A 449 4.68 28.23 -27.94
C GLY A 449 5.73 27.22 -27.50
N LEU A 450 5.56 25.95 -27.85
CA LEU A 450 6.53 24.90 -27.56
C LEU A 450 7.85 25.08 -28.30
N LEU A 451 7.82 25.52 -29.56
CA LEU A 451 9.02 25.83 -30.32
C LEU A 451 9.83 26.95 -29.67
N SER A 452 9.20 27.92 -28.98
CA SER A 452 9.92 28.97 -28.24
C SER A 452 10.68 28.41 -27.02
N ILE A 453 10.28 27.31 -26.45
CA ILE A 453 10.97 26.61 -25.36
C ILE A 453 12.24 25.90 -25.86
N LEU A 454 12.27 25.48 -27.11
CA LEU A 454 13.47 24.86 -27.70
C LEU A 454 14.65 25.85 -27.81
N ASP A 455 14.40 27.16 -27.70
CA ASP A 455 15.42 28.19 -27.63
C ASP A 455 15.97 28.47 -26.21
N ASP A 456 15.47 27.78 -25.20
CA ASP A 456 15.86 27.91 -23.80
C ASP A 456 17.16 27.13 -23.48
N HIS A 457 18.24 27.51 -24.16
CA HIS A 457 19.51 26.77 -24.07
C HIS A 457 20.17 26.83 -22.68
N ASP A 458 19.78 27.79 -21.84
CA ASP A 458 20.26 27.88 -20.46
C ASP A 458 19.59 26.83 -19.54
N ASN A 459 18.53 26.20 -20.00
CA ASN A 459 17.74 25.24 -19.24
C ASN A 459 17.46 23.95 -20.05
N PRO A 460 18.48 23.09 -20.28
CA PRO A 460 18.38 21.92 -21.15
C PRO A 460 17.25 20.97 -20.78
N ARG A 461 16.96 20.80 -19.50
CA ARG A 461 15.86 19.94 -19.02
C ARG A 461 14.49 20.47 -19.45
N THR A 462 14.28 21.79 -19.35
CA THR A 462 13.05 22.45 -19.82
C THR A 462 12.96 22.38 -21.35
N GLN A 463 14.06 22.60 -22.06
CA GLN A 463 14.16 22.50 -23.50
C GLN A 463 13.77 21.09 -23.97
N ALA A 464 14.36 20.05 -23.41
CA ALA A 464 14.07 18.65 -23.73
C ALA A 464 12.59 18.31 -23.49
N HIS A 465 12.01 18.78 -22.39
CA HIS A 465 10.61 18.54 -22.07
C HIS A 465 9.64 19.28 -23.02
N GLY A 466 10.01 20.49 -23.46
CA GLY A 466 9.29 21.19 -24.53
C GLY A 466 9.29 20.42 -25.85
N GLY A 467 10.43 19.77 -26.17
CA GLY A 467 10.54 18.83 -27.29
C GLY A 467 9.63 17.62 -27.15
N ALA A 468 9.61 16.99 -25.97
CA ALA A 468 8.70 15.86 -25.68
C ALA A 468 7.23 16.27 -25.81
N ALA A 469 6.83 17.42 -25.29
CA ALA A 469 5.47 17.94 -25.44
C ALA A 469 5.10 18.20 -26.91
N LEU A 470 6.06 18.67 -27.71
CA LEU A 470 5.87 18.87 -29.14
C LEU A 470 5.70 17.54 -29.87
N VAL A 471 6.42 16.49 -29.48
CA VAL A 471 6.25 15.12 -30.00
C VAL A 471 4.83 14.64 -29.70
N ASN A 472 4.38 14.68 -28.43
CA ASN A 472 3.03 14.27 -28.04
C ASN A 472 1.95 15.02 -28.82
N PHE A 473 2.12 16.33 -29.02
CA PHE A 473 1.21 17.13 -29.83
C PHE A 473 1.18 16.68 -31.30
N SER A 474 2.36 16.39 -31.86
CA SER A 474 2.52 16.07 -33.29
C SER A 474 2.01 14.69 -33.63
N GLU A 475 2.05 13.72 -32.72
CA GLU A 475 1.64 12.34 -32.91
C GLU A 475 0.18 12.25 -33.40
N ASP A 476 -0.71 13.03 -32.81
CA ASP A 476 -2.14 13.05 -33.12
C ASP A 476 -2.56 14.27 -33.98
N CYS A 477 -1.59 15.06 -34.46
CA CYS A 477 -1.87 16.20 -35.29
C CYS A 477 -2.15 15.78 -36.74
N PRO A 478 -3.28 16.20 -37.33
CA PRO A 478 -3.53 15.91 -38.73
C PRO A 478 -2.38 16.40 -39.63
N PRO A 479 -1.83 15.57 -40.54
CA PRO A 479 -0.65 15.94 -41.33
C PRO A 479 -0.78 17.26 -42.07
N ARG A 480 -1.97 17.58 -42.55
CA ARG A 480 -2.26 18.86 -43.24
C ARG A 480 -2.02 20.09 -42.35
N LEU A 481 -2.23 19.99 -41.05
CA LEU A 481 -2.01 21.08 -40.11
C LEU A 481 -0.55 21.12 -39.66
N LEU A 482 0.08 19.97 -39.51
CA LEU A 482 1.48 19.86 -39.13
C LEU A 482 2.42 20.37 -40.23
N ILE A 483 2.11 20.14 -41.52
CA ILE A 483 2.91 20.60 -42.65
C ILE A 483 3.14 22.12 -42.60
N GLU A 484 2.19 22.90 -42.14
CA GLU A 484 2.33 24.37 -42.05
C GLU A 484 3.45 24.79 -41.03
N HIS A 485 3.74 23.95 -40.03
CA HIS A 485 4.74 24.20 -38.99
C HIS A 485 6.05 23.43 -39.25
N LEU A 486 6.10 22.49 -40.18
CA LEU A 486 7.22 21.58 -40.40
C LEU A 486 8.56 22.33 -40.64
N PRO A 487 8.64 23.42 -41.43
CA PRO A 487 9.89 24.14 -41.60
C PRO A 487 10.47 24.66 -40.29
N GLN A 488 9.63 25.20 -39.42
CA GLN A 488 10.04 25.74 -38.13
C GLN A 488 10.42 24.59 -37.15
N ILE A 489 9.71 23.47 -37.19
CA ILE A 489 10.03 22.30 -36.36
C ILE A 489 11.41 21.75 -36.78
N ILE A 490 11.68 21.57 -38.07
CA ILE A 490 12.96 21.02 -38.56
C ILE A 490 14.12 21.96 -38.29
N GLU A 491 13.88 23.28 -38.32
CA GLU A 491 14.92 24.26 -38.03
C GLU A 491 15.35 24.24 -36.54
N LYS A 492 14.42 23.89 -35.63
CA LYS A 492 14.64 23.91 -34.17
C LYS A 492 15.11 22.59 -33.58
N LEU A 493 14.84 21.48 -34.25
CA LEU A 493 15.35 20.15 -33.89
C LEU A 493 16.73 19.91 -34.46
#